data_b337563eef814b624241ac67cfcd103a
#
_entry.id   b337563eef814b624241ac67cfcd103a
#
_cell.length_a   1.000
_cell.length_b   1.000
_cell.length_c   1.000
_cell.angle_alpha   90.00
_cell.angle_beta   90.00
_cell.angle_gamma   90.00
#
_symmetry.space_group_name_H-M   'P 1'
#
loop_
_entity.id
_entity.type
_entity.pdbx_description
1 polymer ?
#
loop_
_entity_poly.entity_id
_entity_poly.type
_entity_poly.pdbx_seq_one_letter_code
_entity_poly.pdbx_strand_id
1 'polypeptide(L)'
;MGLDEVVEESILEVRDTYLAEDSSQQLHHLSADVAALWPKLDHLLYLPLLGLERPRDLYYYQGEGLEALHGFTYKYLTLEHFLGQLTRVQASAPLAEALATAYVPAWYPDDAPLTLFADWHVKPHWTKAYSHSGQVAMWGRVMPGTKQLILNGPQGRLLGGWNYPIDTHLTHLLVDLEAALEQTLNRPIVCTIVDSEGGGLPLGERYAEARRHYISILPQEHAHCLVEFVLEGCWEPVKEDLDREAVFAHWADPKRGAADPRWFVLMRPIGHIEPTRIYTGRFADDLKAGEVPWLHRRRWANNELRIRDLVQGANLNANYGYTYIQVPNRTRQRQWEVAQARVAVTERQLNNHEAAVRNLRQRLADLQDTYAAQRRNLERQLAQQRLAFQRRQRLGQATTRARQRVARRQRDLTTRTQQFQRRQHRLTEQLHHHRTQVHCLRERLAQRVAARDAIDTETLCRERDLEKDQIMLNWQILLLNLHDWVAHTYFAPEWRTLSLEKATQMVYRKAGQVVWHDDRIEVLLESYRYLDQQRAMEATCTRFNAANLRWRDGRLLRISVAPLC
;
A
#
# COMPACT_ATOMS: atom_id res chain seq x y z
N MET A 1 -8.67 12.99 29.14
CA MET A 1 -8.10 13.10 27.80
C MET A 1 -8.59 14.33 27.04
N GLY A 2 -9.61 15.07 27.51
CA GLY A 2 -10.16 16.22 26.77
C GLY A 2 -10.68 15.88 25.36
N LEU A 3 -11.03 14.60 25.12
CA LEU A 3 -11.46 14.12 23.79
C LEU A 3 -12.73 14.80 23.32
N ASP A 4 -13.60 15.17 24.24
CA ASP A 4 -14.82 15.92 23.99
C ASP A 4 -14.52 17.30 23.42
N GLU A 5 -13.63 18.06 24.04
CA GLU A 5 -13.20 19.37 23.55
C GLU A 5 -12.56 19.26 22.16
N VAL A 6 -11.63 18.32 21.98
CA VAL A 6 -10.91 18.12 20.72
C VAL A 6 -11.85 17.74 19.55
N VAL A 7 -12.79 16.82 19.79
CA VAL A 7 -13.75 16.38 18.77
C VAL A 7 -14.71 17.53 18.42
N GLU A 8 -15.16 18.25 19.43
CA GLU A 8 -16.08 19.37 19.27
C GLU A 8 -15.44 20.51 18.48
N GLU A 9 -14.26 20.98 18.90
CA GLU A 9 -13.52 22.03 18.20
C GLU A 9 -13.31 21.66 16.74
N SER A 10 -12.86 20.42 16.45
CA SER A 10 -12.65 19.94 15.09
C SER A 10 -13.91 19.99 14.23
N ILE A 11 -15.06 19.55 14.75
CA ILE A 11 -16.33 19.56 13.99
C ILE A 11 -16.84 20.98 13.79
N LEU A 12 -16.75 21.83 14.80
CA LEU A 12 -17.23 23.22 14.72
C LEU A 12 -16.37 24.06 13.78
N GLU A 13 -15.04 23.91 13.82
CA GLU A 13 -14.11 24.58 12.92
C GLU A 13 -14.40 24.26 11.46
N VAL A 14 -14.55 22.95 11.15
CA VAL A 14 -14.86 22.50 9.78
C VAL A 14 -16.22 23.02 9.32
N ARG A 15 -17.23 23.01 10.21
CA ARG A 15 -18.55 23.58 9.92
C ARG A 15 -18.45 25.08 9.60
N ASP A 16 -17.74 25.84 10.41
CA ASP A 16 -17.63 27.28 10.26
C ASP A 16 -16.84 27.66 9.01
N THR A 17 -15.79 26.91 8.68
CA THR A 17 -15.06 27.04 7.41
C THR A 17 -15.97 26.79 6.22
N TYR A 18 -16.75 25.70 6.24
CA TYR A 18 -17.68 25.37 5.17
C TYR A 18 -18.78 26.45 5.00
N LEU A 19 -19.36 26.96 6.10
CA LEU A 19 -20.37 28.00 6.04
C LEU A 19 -19.83 29.35 5.54
N ALA A 20 -18.55 29.63 5.75
CA ALA A 20 -17.89 30.80 5.19
C ALA A 20 -17.73 30.72 3.66
N GLU A 21 -17.53 29.50 3.12
CA GLU A 21 -17.37 29.25 1.69
C GLU A 21 -18.73 29.10 0.96
N ASP A 22 -19.71 28.45 1.58
CA ASP A 22 -21.06 28.21 1.01
C ASP A 22 -22.18 28.54 1.99
N SER A 23 -22.57 29.81 1.99
CA SER A 23 -23.66 30.34 2.85
C SER A 23 -25.06 29.84 2.48
N SER A 24 -25.23 29.14 1.35
CA SER A 24 -26.55 28.73 0.85
C SER A 24 -27.11 27.46 1.50
N GLN A 25 -26.31 26.69 2.21
CA GLN A 25 -26.71 25.42 2.81
C GLN A 25 -26.91 25.54 4.32
N GLN A 26 -28.15 25.26 4.74
CA GLN A 26 -28.47 25.20 6.16
C GLN A 26 -28.06 23.84 6.73
N LEU A 27 -27.08 23.83 7.63
CA LEU A 27 -26.62 22.63 8.35
C LEU A 27 -27.43 22.42 9.64
N HIS A 28 -28.70 22.11 9.50
CA HIS A 28 -29.67 22.06 10.61
C HIS A 28 -29.34 21.09 11.75
N HIS A 29 -28.59 20.02 11.45
CA HIS A 29 -28.24 19.01 12.44
C HIS A 29 -26.83 19.18 13.00
N LEU A 30 -25.99 20.01 12.36
CA LEU A 30 -24.74 20.50 12.93
C LEU A 30 -25.07 21.76 13.71
N SER A 31 -25.61 21.58 14.92
CA SER A 31 -26.03 22.67 15.78
C SER A 31 -24.87 23.57 16.18
N ALA A 32 -25.17 24.88 16.32
CA ALA A 32 -24.24 25.80 16.99
C ALA A 32 -24.14 25.51 18.49
N ASP A 33 -25.12 24.77 19.04
CA ASP A 33 -25.15 24.39 20.44
C ASP A 33 -24.50 23.01 20.62
N VAL A 34 -23.39 23.01 21.29
CA VAL A 34 -22.59 21.85 21.71
C VAL A 34 -23.43 20.82 22.46
N ALA A 35 -24.33 21.26 23.30
CA ALA A 35 -25.22 20.38 24.05
C ALA A 35 -26.12 19.51 23.15
N ALA A 36 -26.36 19.91 21.91
CA ALA A 36 -27.12 19.14 20.93
C ALA A 36 -26.22 18.24 20.03
N LEU A 37 -24.90 18.49 19.98
CA LEU A 37 -23.95 17.73 19.19
C LEU A 37 -23.62 16.38 19.84
N TRP A 38 -23.23 16.42 21.11
CA TRP A 38 -22.77 15.23 21.84
C TRP A 38 -23.77 14.10 21.92
N PRO A 39 -25.05 14.30 22.18
CA PRO A 39 -25.99 13.18 22.16
C PRO A 39 -26.07 12.43 20.83
N LYS A 40 -25.85 13.12 19.68
CA LYS A 40 -25.82 12.48 18.37
C LYS A 40 -24.54 11.67 18.16
N LEU A 41 -23.41 12.23 18.59
CA LEU A 41 -22.12 11.54 18.53
C LEU A 41 -22.10 10.31 19.42
N ASP A 42 -22.61 10.41 20.65
CA ASP A 42 -22.73 9.29 21.59
C ASP A 42 -23.62 8.18 21.02
N HIS A 43 -24.75 8.51 20.40
CA HIS A 43 -25.60 7.52 19.76
C HIS A 43 -24.85 6.76 18.66
N LEU A 44 -24.03 7.44 17.84
CA LEU A 44 -23.21 6.79 16.81
C LEU A 44 -22.11 5.95 17.42
N LEU A 45 -21.45 6.43 18.48
CA LEU A 45 -20.37 5.73 19.16
C LEU A 45 -20.86 4.43 19.82
N TYR A 46 -22.06 4.45 20.40
CA TYR A 46 -22.57 3.32 21.15
C TYR A 46 -23.31 2.27 20.31
N LEU A 47 -23.56 2.51 19.02
CA LEU A 47 -24.23 1.51 18.16
C LEU A 47 -23.65 0.10 18.30
N PRO A 48 -22.31 -0.10 18.19
CA PRO A 48 -21.74 -1.45 18.33
C PRO A 48 -21.96 -2.05 19.71
N LEU A 49 -21.87 -1.25 20.78
CA LEU A 49 -22.10 -1.71 22.15
C LEU A 49 -23.55 -2.16 22.37
N LEU A 50 -24.50 -1.58 21.62
CA LEU A 50 -25.91 -1.98 21.63
C LEU A 50 -26.19 -3.19 20.72
N GLY A 51 -25.22 -3.64 19.95
CA GLY A 51 -25.37 -4.70 18.95
C GLY A 51 -26.07 -4.22 17.69
N LEU A 52 -26.01 -2.94 17.40
CA LEU A 52 -26.56 -2.31 16.20
C LEU A 52 -25.43 -2.03 15.22
N GLU A 53 -25.58 -2.43 13.95
CA GLU A 53 -24.56 -2.21 12.97
C GLU A 53 -24.58 -0.77 12.39
N ARG A 54 -25.77 -0.21 12.27
CA ARG A 54 -26.01 1.06 11.55
C ARG A 54 -27.08 1.90 12.24
N PRO A 55 -27.12 3.21 12.00
CA PRO A 55 -28.19 4.07 12.54
C PRO A 55 -29.60 3.56 12.22
N ARG A 56 -29.80 2.98 11.02
CA ARG A 56 -31.10 2.43 10.61
C ARG A 56 -31.62 1.32 11.54
N ASP A 57 -30.74 0.58 12.20
CA ASP A 57 -31.11 -0.52 13.08
C ASP A 57 -31.78 -0.01 14.35
N LEU A 58 -31.62 1.28 14.70
CA LEU A 58 -32.38 1.95 15.75
C LEU A 58 -33.90 1.94 15.51
N TYR A 59 -34.35 1.73 14.27
CA TYR A 59 -35.77 1.59 13.98
C TYR A 59 -36.41 0.41 14.73
N TYR A 60 -35.64 -0.65 14.94
CA TYR A 60 -36.07 -1.85 15.65
C TYR A 60 -35.61 -1.89 17.11
N TYR A 61 -34.82 -0.90 17.52
CA TYR A 61 -34.28 -0.83 18.87
C TYR A 61 -35.33 -0.30 19.84
N GLN A 62 -35.71 -1.14 20.79
CA GLN A 62 -36.58 -0.77 21.93
C GLN A 62 -35.68 -0.58 23.13
N GLY A 63 -34.97 0.57 23.17
CA GLY A 63 -33.83 0.69 24.04
C GLY A 63 -34.04 1.67 25.17
N GLU A 64 -34.07 1.15 26.36
CA GLU A 64 -34.04 1.94 27.60
C GLU A 64 -32.64 2.55 27.86
N GLY A 65 -31.57 1.96 27.28
CA GLY A 65 -30.19 2.37 27.56
C GLY A 65 -29.87 3.80 27.10
N LEU A 66 -30.18 4.16 25.86
CA LEU A 66 -29.93 5.51 25.34
C LEU A 66 -30.86 6.55 26.00
N GLU A 67 -32.11 6.18 26.31
CA GLU A 67 -33.00 7.00 27.08
C GLU A 67 -32.49 7.24 28.51
N ALA A 68 -31.94 6.23 29.14
CA ALA A 68 -31.33 6.39 30.46
C ALA A 68 -30.14 7.35 30.44
N LEU A 69 -29.35 7.35 29.35
CA LEU A 69 -28.18 8.22 29.21
C LEU A 69 -28.51 9.65 28.84
N HIS A 70 -29.49 9.84 27.97
CA HIS A 70 -29.79 11.16 27.35
C HIS A 70 -31.18 11.67 27.61
N GLY A 71 -32.06 10.91 28.27
CA GLY A 71 -33.47 11.19 28.44
C GLY A 71 -34.33 10.93 27.20
N PHE A 72 -33.72 10.52 26.08
CA PHE A 72 -34.40 10.24 24.82
C PHE A 72 -33.51 9.37 23.91
N THR A 73 -34.14 8.76 22.89
CA THR A 73 -33.42 8.07 21.79
C THR A 73 -33.70 8.79 20.47
N TYR A 74 -32.64 9.14 19.72
CA TYR A 74 -32.79 9.72 18.39
C TYR A 74 -33.43 8.74 17.41
N LYS A 75 -34.32 9.28 16.54
CA LYS A 75 -34.76 8.55 15.36
C LYS A 75 -33.60 8.33 14.43
N TYR A 76 -33.52 7.16 13.80
CA TYR A 76 -32.43 6.83 12.90
C TYR A 76 -32.24 7.87 11.77
N LEU A 77 -33.35 8.47 11.25
CA LEU A 77 -33.27 9.52 10.22
C LEU A 77 -32.51 10.76 10.70
N THR A 78 -32.64 11.12 11.96
CA THR A 78 -31.90 12.26 12.54
C THR A 78 -30.38 11.99 12.49
N LEU A 79 -29.96 10.77 12.86
CA LEU A 79 -28.55 10.39 12.82
C LEU A 79 -28.03 10.24 11.37
N GLU A 80 -28.86 9.71 10.46
CA GLU A 80 -28.52 9.65 9.04
C GLU A 80 -28.33 11.04 8.40
N HIS A 81 -29.20 11.99 8.76
CA HIS A 81 -29.05 13.38 8.32
C HIS A 81 -27.83 14.06 8.94
N PHE A 82 -27.58 13.80 10.22
CA PHE A 82 -26.39 14.30 10.90
C PHE A 82 -25.11 13.79 10.26
N LEU A 83 -24.99 12.48 10.01
CA LEU A 83 -23.87 11.90 9.25
C LEU A 83 -23.78 12.51 7.84
N GLY A 84 -24.89 12.73 7.17
CA GLY A 84 -24.91 13.39 5.86
C GLY A 84 -24.40 14.83 5.91
N GLN A 85 -24.59 15.55 6.99
CA GLN A 85 -24.05 16.90 7.17
C GLN A 85 -22.56 16.90 7.49
N LEU A 86 -22.09 15.97 8.34
CA LEU A 86 -20.66 15.74 8.55
C LEU A 86 -19.94 15.41 7.25
N THR A 87 -20.56 14.59 6.39
CA THR A 87 -20.05 14.26 5.05
C THR A 87 -19.93 15.49 4.16
N ARG A 88 -20.91 16.39 4.16
CA ARG A 88 -20.88 17.61 3.33
C ARG A 88 -19.75 18.55 3.71
N VAL A 89 -19.48 18.72 4.99
CA VAL A 89 -18.38 19.54 5.48
C VAL A 89 -17.02 18.81 5.46
N GLN A 90 -16.97 17.59 4.95
CA GLN A 90 -15.75 16.76 4.88
C GLN A 90 -15.04 16.62 6.24
N ALA A 91 -15.82 16.36 7.28
CA ALA A 91 -15.33 16.31 8.65
C ALA A 91 -14.39 15.13 8.96
N SER A 92 -14.27 14.14 8.06
CA SER A 92 -13.56 12.90 8.37
C SER A 92 -12.07 13.08 8.58
N ALA A 93 -11.39 13.86 7.74
CA ALA A 93 -9.95 14.05 7.82
C ALA A 93 -9.54 14.89 9.04
N PRO A 94 -10.13 16.09 9.28
CA PRO A 94 -9.87 16.86 10.48
C PRO A 94 -10.15 16.08 11.77
N LEU A 95 -11.23 15.30 11.79
CA LEU A 95 -11.57 14.47 12.94
C LEU A 95 -10.53 13.36 13.18
N ALA A 96 -10.03 12.70 12.14
CA ALA A 96 -8.98 11.69 12.26
C ALA A 96 -7.69 12.29 12.82
N GLU A 97 -7.31 13.47 12.35
CA GLU A 97 -6.14 14.22 12.80
C GLU A 97 -6.27 14.65 14.26
N ALA A 98 -7.40 15.23 14.64
CA ALA A 98 -7.69 15.64 16.01
C ALA A 98 -7.64 14.45 16.97
N LEU A 99 -8.26 13.31 16.61
CA LEU A 99 -8.24 12.10 17.42
C LEU A 99 -6.81 11.52 17.55
N ALA A 100 -6.05 11.46 16.47
CA ALA A 100 -4.65 10.97 16.52
C ALA A 100 -3.79 11.84 17.44
N THR A 101 -3.94 13.17 17.37
CA THR A 101 -3.26 14.13 18.23
C THR A 101 -3.62 13.92 19.72
N ALA A 102 -4.87 13.57 20.01
CA ALA A 102 -5.29 13.30 21.38
C ALA A 102 -4.82 11.93 21.91
N TYR A 103 -4.77 10.90 21.05
CA TYR A 103 -4.36 9.54 21.46
C TYR A 103 -2.87 9.42 21.77
N VAL A 104 -2.02 10.03 20.93
CA VAL A 104 -0.58 9.79 21.00
C VAL A 104 0.01 10.21 22.33
N PRO A 105 -0.24 11.40 22.90
CA PRO A 105 0.25 11.74 24.23
C PRO A 105 -0.32 10.86 25.34
N ALA A 106 -1.55 10.39 25.18
CA ALA A 106 -2.21 9.54 26.17
C ALA A 106 -1.62 8.12 26.22
N TRP A 107 -1.21 7.58 25.07
CA TRP A 107 -0.66 6.23 24.96
C TRP A 107 0.88 6.18 25.04
N TYR A 108 1.53 7.24 24.59
CA TYR A 108 2.98 7.35 24.47
C TYR A 108 3.43 8.67 25.09
N PRO A 109 3.45 8.77 26.44
CA PRO A 109 3.78 10.01 27.12
C PRO A 109 5.20 10.48 26.88
N ASP A 110 6.12 9.54 26.57
CA ASP A 110 7.50 9.87 26.23
C ASP A 110 7.58 10.33 24.77
N ASP A 111 8.44 11.30 24.47
CA ASP A 111 8.67 11.78 23.09
C ASP A 111 9.48 10.79 22.24
N ALA A 112 9.44 9.51 22.59
CA ALA A 112 10.14 8.46 21.87
C ALA A 112 9.59 8.31 20.44
N PRO A 113 10.48 8.04 19.47
CA PRO A 113 10.07 7.79 18.10
C PRO A 113 9.12 6.60 17.98
N LEU A 114 8.21 6.64 17.01
CA LEU A 114 7.17 5.63 16.83
C LEU A 114 7.60 4.55 15.83
N THR A 115 7.28 3.31 16.14
CA THR A 115 7.23 2.20 15.17
C THR A 115 5.78 1.97 14.79
N LEU A 116 5.48 2.00 13.48
CA LEU A 116 4.13 1.77 12.97
C LEU A 116 3.95 0.33 12.50
N PHE A 117 2.72 -0.16 12.64
CA PHE A 117 2.25 -1.39 12.05
C PHE A 117 1.09 -1.04 11.13
N ALA A 118 1.23 -1.33 9.83
CA ALA A 118 0.25 -1.00 8.82
C ALA A 118 -0.30 -2.27 8.16
N ASP A 119 -1.61 -2.34 8.02
CA ASP A 119 -2.26 -3.45 7.33
C ASP A 119 -3.58 -3.02 6.69
N TRP A 120 -3.97 -3.76 5.65
CA TRP A 120 -5.24 -3.59 4.99
C TRP A 120 -6.33 -4.45 5.60
N HIS A 121 -7.49 -3.85 5.83
CA HIS A 121 -8.74 -4.56 5.87
C HIS A 121 -9.53 -4.31 4.59
N VAL A 122 -10.08 -5.37 3.99
CA VAL A 122 -10.85 -5.25 2.76
C VAL A 122 -12.33 -5.50 3.06
N LYS A 123 -13.14 -4.47 2.83
CA LYS A 123 -14.59 -4.49 2.99
C LYS A 123 -15.26 -4.71 1.63
N PRO A 124 -15.84 -5.89 1.36
CA PRO A 124 -16.49 -6.18 0.08
C PRO A 124 -17.82 -5.46 -0.07
N HIS A 125 -18.18 -5.09 -1.31
CA HIS A 125 -19.48 -4.55 -1.66
C HIS A 125 -20.24 -5.48 -2.60
N TRP A 126 -21.35 -5.98 -2.16
CA TRP A 126 -22.23 -6.88 -2.92
C TRP A 126 -23.12 -6.09 -3.89
N THR A 127 -22.51 -5.36 -4.80
CA THR A 127 -23.19 -4.53 -5.77
C THR A 127 -22.45 -4.51 -7.11
N LYS A 128 -23.18 -4.29 -8.20
CA LYS A 128 -22.65 -4.02 -9.54
C LYS A 128 -22.65 -2.52 -9.87
N ALA A 129 -23.02 -1.67 -8.91
CA ALA A 129 -23.15 -0.23 -9.15
C ALA A 129 -21.79 0.48 -9.27
N TYR A 130 -20.71 -0.11 -8.72
CA TYR A 130 -19.37 0.46 -8.74
C TYR A 130 -18.49 -0.24 -9.76
N SER A 131 -17.68 0.54 -10.46
CA SER A 131 -16.91 0.05 -11.61
C SER A 131 -15.55 -0.51 -11.21
N HIS A 132 -14.94 0.00 -10.13
CA HIS A 132 -13.64 -0.48 -9.67
C HIS A 132 -13.80 -1.73 -8.83
N SER A 133 -12.95 -2.72 -9.11
CA SER A 133 -12.92 -4.00 -8.40
C SER A 133 -11.48 -4.36 -8.06
N GLY A 134 -11.29 -5.07 -6.96
CA GLY A 134 -9.98 -5.55 -6.53
C GLY A 134 -10.09 -6.92 -5.88
N GLN A 135 -8.96 -7.49 -5.51
CA GLN A 135 -8.89 -8.78 -4.86
C GLN A 135 -9.44 -8.68 -3.43
N VAL A 136 -10.44 -9.49 -3.13
CA VAL A 136 -10.96 -9.72 -1.78
C VAL A 136 -10.48 -11.11 -1.33
N ALA A 137 -9.34 -11.12 -0.63
CA ALA A 137 -8.62 -12.36 -0.30
C ALA A 137 -9.49 -13.35 0.48
N MET A 138 -10.26 -12.88 1.46
CA MET A 138 -11.14 -13.74 2.26
C MET A 138 -12.21 -14.48 1.44
N TRP A 139 -12.54 -13.97 0.24
CA TRP A 139 -13.52 -14.58 -0.68
C TRP A 139 -12.89 -15.22 -1.91
N GLY A 140 -11.56 -15.06 -2.09
CA GLY A 140 -10.84 -15.50 -3.27
C GLY A 140 -11.37 -14.92 -4.59
N ARG A 141 -11.98 -13.74 -4.56
CA ARG A 141 -12.69 -13.13 -5.71
C ARG A 141 -12.26 -11.70 -5.96
N VAL A 142 -12.34 -11.29 -7.22
CA VAL A 142 -12.24 -9.89 -7.63
C VAL A 142 -13.64 -9.29 -7.66
N MET A 143 -13.89 -8.27 -6.84
CA MET A 143 -15.20 -7.64 -6.71
C MET A 143 -15.08 -6.20 -6.21
N PRO A 144 -16.13 -5.37 -6.31
CA PRO A 144 -16.14 -4.05 -5.70
C PRO A 144 -15.94 -4.10 -4.19
N GLY A 145 -15.27 -3.11 -3.64
CA GLY A 145 -15.01 -3.03 -2.20
C GLY A 145 -14.31 -1.73 -1.81
N THR A 146 -13.98 -1.64 -0.55
CA THR A 146 -13.17 -0.58 0.04
C THR A 146 -11.97 -1.22 0.75
N LYS A 147 -10.78 -0.67 0.57
CA LYS A 147 -9.62 -0.97 1.39
C LYS A 147 -9.57 0.01 2.55
N GLN A 148 -9.37 -0.51 3.74
CA GLN A 148 -9.21 0.26 4.97
C GLN A 148 -7.79 0.06 5.48
N LEU A 149 -6.95 1.08 5.37
CA LEU A 149 -5.61 1.06 5.94
C LEU A 149 -5.70 1.37 7.43
N ILE A 150 -5.31 0.44 8.28
CA ILE A 150 -5.31 0.61 9.73
C ILE A 150 -3.86 0.75 10.19
N LEU A 151 -3.58 1.81 10.92
CA LEU A 151 -2.28 2.08 11.50
C LEU A 151 -2.31 1.96 13.01
N ASN A 152 -1.39 1.15 13.51
CA ASN A 152 -1.19 0.96 14.94
C ASN A 152 0.23 1.32 15.33
N GLY A 153 0.37 1.84 16.53
CA GLY A 153 1.65 1.97 17.20
C GLY A 153 2.04 0.72 17.99
N PRO A 154 3.10 0.79 18.78
CA PRO A 154 3.50 -0.26 19.70
C PRO A 154 2.34 -0.67 20.63
N GLN A 155 2.31 -1.95 21.03
CA GLN A 155 1.26 -2.53 21.88
C GLN A 155 -0.15 -2.55 21.24
N GLY A 156 -0.24 -2.34 19.92
CA GLY A 156 -1.51 -2.41 19.19
C GLY A 156 -2.46 -1.23 19.44
N ARG A 157 -1.94 -0.09 19.88
CA ARG A 157 -2.76 1.12 20.05
C ARG A 157 -3.05 1.75 18.70
N LEU A 158 -4.32 1.93 18.39
CA LEU A 158 -4.77 2.48 17.11
C LEU A 158 -4.41 3.97 17.02
N LEU A 159 -3.66 4.32 15.99
CA LEU A 159 -3.31 5.71 15.70
C LEU A 159 -4.27 6.33 14.68
N GLY A 160 -4.79 5.53 13.77
CA GLY A 160 -5.75 5.99 12.77
C GLY A 160 -6.12 4.90 11.76
N GLY A 161 -7.06 5.25 10.90
CA GLY A 161 -7.47 4.40 9.79
C GLY A 161 -8.03 5.23 8.66
N TRP A 162 -7.82 4.78 7.42
CA TRP A 162 -8.23 5.49 6.21
C TRP A 162 -8.89 4.55 5.22
N ASN A 163 -9.99 4.99 4.66
CA ASN A 163 -10.70 4.29 3.60
C ASN A 163 -10.17 4.69 2.23
N TYR A 164 -9.90 3.70 1.40
CA TYR A 164 -9.44 3.88 0.03
C TYR A 164 -10.24 3.02 -0.94
N PRO A 165 -10.28 3.42 -2.22
CA PRO A 165 -10.75 2.54 -3.29
C PRO A 165 -10.02 1.19 -3.28
N ILE A 166 -10.73 0.12 -3.61
CA ILE A 166 -10.21 -1.25 -3.50
C ILE A 166 -8.96 -1.53 -4.36
N ASP A 167 -8.77 -0.76 -5.44
CA ASP A 167 -7.62 -0.88 -6.36
C ASP A 167 -6.39 -0.04 -5.92
N THR A 168 -6.44 0.57 -4.75
CA THR A 168 -5.32 1.32 -4.18
C THR A 168 -4.21 0.40 -3.66
N HIS A 169 -2.95 0.82 -3.83
CA HIS A 169 -1.76 0.08 -3.39
C HIS A 169 -0.96 0.85 -2.35
N LEU A 170 -0.39 0.17 -1.36
CA LEU A 170 0.44 0.76 -0.31
C LEU A 170 1.60 1.59 -0.86
N THR A 171 2.19 1.15 -1.96
CA THR A 171 3.32 1.81 -2.63
C THR A 171 3.06 3.30 -2.90
N HIS A 172 1.81 3.67 -3.18
CA HIS A 172 1.46 5.05 -3.54
C HIS A 172 1.05 5.92 -2.35
N LEU A 173 0.87 5.35 -1.17
CA LEU A 173 0.29 6.03 -0.03
C LEU A 173 1.22 6.16 1.16
N LEU A 174 1.91 5.07 1.49
CA LEU A 174 2.43 4.88 2.84
C LEU A 174 3.45 5.93 3.24
N VAL A 175 4.39 6.26 2.36
CA VAL A 175 5.44 7.27 2.63
C VAL A 175 4.83 8.66 2.86
N ASP A 176 3.84 9.03 2.05
CA ASP A 176 3.20 10.35 2.16
C ASP A 176 2.32 10.43 3.42
N LEU A 177 1.64 9.34 3.75
CA LEU A 177 0.84 9.23 4.98
C LEU A 177 1.72 9.29 6.24
N GLU A 178 2.87 8.61 6.23
CA GLU A 178 3.83 8.70 7.33
C GLU A 178 4.33 10.14 7.52
N ALA A 179 4.66 10.84 6.43
CA ALA A 179 5.10 12.21 6.49
C ALA A 179 4.02 13.15 7.06
N ALA A 180 2.77 12.97 6.64
CA ALA A 180 1.64 13.72 7.19
C ALA A 180 1.44 13.42 8.68
N LEU A 181 1.49 12.15 9.09
CA LEU A 181 1.37 11.76 10.49
C LEU A 181 2.50 12.32 11.37
N GLU A 182 3.75 12.30 10.91
CA GLU A 182 4.86 12.92 11.64
C GLU A 182 4.64 14.39 11.87
N GLN A 183 4.12 15.09 10.86
CA GLN A 183 3.80 16.51 10.97
C GLN A 183 2.67 16.75 11.98
N THR A 184 1.57 16.00 11.87
CA THR A 184 0.41 16.10 12.77
C THR A 184 0.78 15.78 14.22
N LEU A 185 1.53 14.71 14.42
CA LEU A 185 1.89 14.22 15.75
C LEU A 185 3.11 14.93 16.35
N ASN A 186 3.80 15.74 15.55
CA ASN A 186 5.11 16.32 15.89
C ASN A 186 6.09 15.28 16.48
N ARG A 187 6.12 14.09 15.87
CA ARG A 187 6.85 12.93 16.40
C ARG A 187 7.41 12.08 15.26
N PRO A 188 8.71 11.72 15.27
CA PRO A 188 9.32 10.95 14.20
C PRO A 188 8.82 9.50 14.18
N ILE A 189 8.65 8.97 12.96
CA ILE A 189 8.38 7.56 12.69
C ILE A 189 9.69 6.90 12.27
N VAL A 190 10.20 5.99 13.09
CA VAL A 190 11.50 5.33 12.84
C VAL A 190 11.40 4.13 11.91
N CYS A 191 10.28 3.43 11.91
CA CYS A 191 10.10 2.25 11.07
C CYS A 191 8.62 1.92 10.90
N THR A 192 8.24 1.52 9.70
CA THR A 192 6.90 1.00 9.43
C THR A 192 6.95 -0.47 9.02
N ILE A 193 6.13 -1.29 9.66
CA ILE A 193 6.07 -2.73 9.44
C ILE A 193 4.79 -3.04 8.68
N VAL A 194 4.95 -3.66 7.51
CA VAL A 194 3.86 -3.98 6.57
C VAL A 194 3.88 -5.44 6.16
N ASP A 195 2.77 -5.91 5.59
CA ASP A 195 2.67 -7.26 5.04
C ASP A 195 3.42 -7.39 3.69
N SER A 196 3.36 -8.56 3.09
CA SER A 196 4.01 -8.93 1.83
C SER A 196 3.66 -8.02 0.64
N GLU A 197 2.55 -7.29 0.66
CA GLU A 197 2.25 -6.25 -0.33
C GLU A 197 3.35 -5.17 -0.36
N GLY A 198 4.00 -4.91 0.78
CA GLY A 198 5.15 -4.01 0.89
C GLY A 198 6.48 -4.59 0.40
N GLY A 199 6.55 -5.88 0.06
CA GLY A 199 7.78 -6.54 -0.35
C GLY A 199 8.29 -6.19 -1.76
N GLY A 200 7.56 -5.36 -2.51
CA GLY A 200 7.90 -4.97 -3.87
C GLY A 200 9.00 -3.92 -3.98
N LEU A 201 9.76 -3.94 -5.10
CA LEU A 201 10.80 -2.94 -5.39
C LEU A 201 10.26 -1.49 -5.39
N PRO A 202 9.09 -1.17 -5.98
CA PRO A 202 8.62 0.22 -6.03
C PRO A 202 8.42 0.87 -4.66
N LEU A 203 8.01 0.12 -3.63
CA LEU A 203 7.93 0.64 -2.28
C LEU A 203 9.34 0.89 -1.70
N GLY A 204 10.28 -0.04 -1.93
CA GLY A 204 11.68 0.11 -1.52
C GLY A 204 12.34 1.36 -2.10
N GLU A 205 12.09 1.66 -3.37
CA GLU A 205 12.59 2.87 -4.03
C GLU A 205 12.03 4.14 -3.35
N ARG A 206 10.73 4.22 -3.09
CA ARG A 206 10.12 5.36 -2.39
C ARG A 206 10.66 5.56 -0.98
N TYR A 207 10.85 4.47 -0.21
CA TYR A 207 11.45 4.57 1.12
C TYR A 207 12.91 4.99 1.09
N ALA A 208 13.67 4.55 0.07
CA ALA A 208 15.04 5.00 -0.14
C ALA A 208 15.13 6.49 -0.49
N GLU A 209 14.26 6.97 -1.39
CA GLU A 209 14.15 8.40 -1.75
C GLU A 209 13.79 9.25 -0.53
N ALA A 210 12.83 8.80 0.28
CA ALA A 210 12.38 9.47 1.49
C ALA A 210 13.37 9.32 2.68
N ARG A 211 14.39 8.48 2.57
CA ARG A 211 15.35 8.13 3.64
C ARG A 211 14.67 7.58 4.90
N ARG A 212 13.59 6.81 4.73
CA ARG A 212 12.81 6.19 5.80
C ARG A 212 13.10 4.70 5.90
N HIS A 213 12.71 4.08 7.02
CA HIS A 213 12.88 2.65 7.27
C HIS A 213 11.55 1.91 7.24
N TYR A 214 11.57 0.71 6.70
CA TYR A 214 10.42 -0.19 6.74
C TYR A 214 10.86 -1.66 6.75
N ILE A 215 9.96 -2.52 7.21
CA ILE A 215 10.13 -3.97 7.22
C ILE A 215 8.92 -4.59 6.53
N SER A 216 9.17 -5.48 5.60
CA SER A 216 8.16 -6.29 4.93
C SER A 216 8.69 -7.71 4.71
N ILE A 217 7.88 -8.55 4.11
CA ILE A 217 8.25 -9.92 3.76
C ILE A 217 8.26 -10.08 2.25
N LEU A 218 9.24 -10.78 1.73
CA LEU A 218 9.24 -11.14 0.32
C LEU A 218 8.22 -12.27 0.11
N PRO A 219 7.28 -12.16 -0.86
CA PRO A 219 6.32 -13.23 -1.15
C PRO A 219 7.03 -14.57 -1.41
N GLN A 220 6.43 -15.67 -0.97
CA GLN A 220 7.06 -17.00 -1.08
C GLN A 220 7.42 -17.40 -2.52
N GLU A 221 6.63 -16.97 -3.48
CA GLU A 221 6.89 -17.16 -4.92
C GLU A 221 8.19 -16.47 -5.40
N HIS A 222 8.69 -15.50 -4.62
CA HIS A 222 9.95 -14.80 -4.85
C HIS A 222 11.04 -15.22 -3.85
N ALA A 223 10.78 -16.21 -3.00
CA ALA A 223 11.79 -16.76 -2.10
C ALA A 223 12.80 -17.56 -2.91
N HIS A 224 14.04 -17.09 -2.93
CA HIS A 224 15.14 -17.65 -3.69
C HIS A 224 16.08 -18.41 -2.77
N CYS A 225 16.86 -19.33 -3.35
CA CYS A 225 17.88 -20.04 -2.61
C CYS A 225 19.07 -19.12 -2.25
N LEU A 226 19.91 -19.57 -1.31
CA LEU A 226 21.06 -18.79 -0.81
C LEU A 226 22.02 -18.29 -1.90
N VAL A 227 22.10 -18.99 -3.05
CA VAL A 227 23.01 -18.59 -4.14
C VAL A 227 22.68 -17.24 -4.78
N GLU A 228 21.49 -16.74 -4.59
CA GLU A 228 21.09 -15.41 -5.08
C GLU A 228 21.53 -14.27 -4.16
N PHE A 229 22.03 -14.59 -2.96
CA PHE A 229 22.37 -13.61 -1.94
C PHE A 229 23.83 -13.74 -1.50
N VAL A 230 24.44 -12.60 -1.19
CA VAL A 230 25.67 -12.49 -0.40
C VAL A 230 25.27 -12.19 1.03
N LEU A 231 25.73 -13.01 1.97
CA LEU A 231 25.45 -12.84 3.39
C LEU A 231 26.40 -11.80 3.98
N GLU A 232 25.87 -10.94 4.86
CA GLU A 232 26.65 -9.97 5.62
C GLU A 232 26.64 -10.32 7.10
N GLY A 233 27.80 -10.71 7.58
CA GLY A 233 27.99 -11.11 8.99
C GLY A 233 27.71 -12.59 9.23
N CYS A 234 27.38 -12.91 10.47
CA CYS A 234 27.07 -14.25 10.93
C CYS A 234 25.58 -14.42 11.19
N TRP A 235 25.11 -15.66 11.16
CA TRP A 235 23.77 -16.01 11.59
C TRP A 235 23.61 -15.67 13.08
N GLU A 236 22.58 -14.92 13.44
CA GLU A 236 22.24 -14.50 14.81
C GLU A 236 20.93 -15.14 15.25
N PRO A 237 20.78 -15.50 16.53
CA PRO A 237 19.52 -16.00 17.05
C PRO A 237 18.39 -14.97 16.83
N VAL A 238 17.21 -15.44 16.44
CA VAL A 238 16.02 -14.58 16.35
C VAL A 238 15.55 -14.25 17.78
N LYS A 239 15.32 -12.98 18.03
CA LYS A 239 14.82 -12.49 19.31
C LYS A 239 13.50 -13.19 19.69
N GLU A 240 13.43 -13.74 20.89
CA GLU A 240 12.28 -14.51 21.41
C GLU A 240 11.94 -15.79 20.61
N ASP A 241 12.88 -16.31 19.78
CA ASP A 241 12.71 -17.56 19.04
C ASP A 241 14.07 -18.23 18.84
N LEU A 242 14.54 -18.92 19.87
CA LEU A 242 15.87 -19.51 19.92
C LEU A 242 16.07 -20.71 18.98
N ASP A 243 15.01 -21.23 18.36
CA ASP A 243 15.08 -22.30 17.38
C ASP A 243 15.39 -21.79 15.97
N ARG A 244 15.45 -20.47 15.79
CA ARG A 244 15.68 -19.81 14.50
C ARG A 244 16.83 -18.84 14.56
N GLU A 245 17.48 -18.68 13.41
CA GLU A 245 18.56 -17.74 13.20
C GLU A 245 18.30 -16.89 11.95
N ALA A 246 18.84 -15.68 11.94
CA ALA A 246 18.69 -14.72 10.86
C ALA A 246 20.03 -14.07 10.51
N VAL A 247 20.18 -13.60 9.28
CA VAL A 247 21.39 -12.93 8.78
C VAL A 247 21.02 -11.88 7.76
N PHE A 248 21.73 -10.76 7.75
CA PHE A 248 21.61 -9.77 6.69
C PHE A 248 22.14 -10.28 5.37
N ALA A 249 21.57 -9.81 4.27
CA ALA A 249 21.99 -10.20 2.93
C ALA A 249 21.64 -9.10 1.90
N HIS A 250 22.36 -9.15 0.77
CA HIS A 250 22.08 -8.36 -0.42
C HIS A 250 22.18 -9.24 -1.68
N TRP A 251 21.75 -8.72 -2.85
CA TRP A 251 21.80 -9.49 -4.10
C TRP A 251 23.23 -9.86 -4.47
N ALA A 252 23.45 -11.12 -4.84
CA ALA A 252 24.74 -11.59 -5.36
C ALA A 252 25.08 -11.00 -6.74
N ASP A 253 24.09 -10.70 -7.58
CA ASP A 253 24.29 -9.97 -8.84
C ASP A 253 24.50 -8.47 -8.56
N PRO A 254 25.72 -7.92 -8.82
CA PRO A 254 26.02 -6.50 -8.57
C PRO A 254 25.11 -5.54 -9.35
N LYS A 255 24.64 -5.92 -10.55
CA LYS A 255 23.74 -5.08 -11.34
C LYS A 255 22.35 -5.01 -10.70
N ARG A 256 21.86 -6.12 -10.20
CA ARG A 256 20.60 -6.19 -9.48
C ARG A 256 20.69 -5.43 -8.15
N GLY A 257 21.78 -5.62 -7.40
CA GLY A 257 22.03 -4.90 -6.16
C GLY A 257 22.16 -3.40 -6.34
N ALA A 258 22.79 -2.93 -7.43
CA ALA A 258 22.87 -1.50 -7.74
C ALA A 258 21.52 -0.87 -8.15
N ALA A 259 20.60 -1.69 -8.66
CA ALA A 259 19.27 -1.25 -9.08
C ALA A 259 18.19 -1.40 -7.99
N ASP A 260 18.45 -2.15 -6.93
CA ASP A 260 17.52 -2.42 -5.85
C ASP A 260 18.06 -1.87 -4.52
N PRO A 261 17.49 -0.78 -4.00
CA PRO A 261 17.97 -0.14 -2.77
C PRO A 261 17.58 -0.88 -1.49
N ARG A 262 16.91 -2.02 -1.60
CA ARG A 262 16.46 -2.81 -0.45
C ARG A 262 17.57 -3.70 0.08
N TRP A 263 17.52 -3.93 1.37
CA TRP A 263 18.24 -4.96 2.08
C TRP A 263 17.34 -6.15 2.36
N PHE A 264 17.98 -7.28 2.70
CA PHE A 264 17.27 -8.52 3.00
C PHE A 264 17.76 -9.08 4.33
N VAL A 265 16.85 -9.76 5.02
CA VAL A 265 17.17 -10.61 6.17
C VAL A 265 16.64 -12.00 5.87
N LEU A 266 17.54 -12.97 5.80
CA LEU A 266 17.22 -14.37 5.61
C LEU A 266 17.01 -15.01 6.98
N MET A 267 15.95 -15.78 7.15
CA MET A 267 15.66 -16.51 8.38
C MET A 267 15.50 -17.99 8.09
N ARG A 268 16.09 -18.83 8.94
CA ARG A 268 15.97 -20.29 8.86
C ARG A 268 15.90 -20.93 10.25
N PRO A 269 15.41 -22.17 10.39
CA PRO A 269 15.62 -22.96 11.59
C PRO A 269 17.12 -23.29 11.77
N ILE A 270 17.60 -23.34 13.00
CA ILE A 270 18.99 -23.69 13.28
C ILE A 270 19.33 -25.08 12.69
N GLY A 271 20.47 -25.16 11.99
CA GLY A 271 20.93 -26.39 11.33
C GLY A 271 20.34 -26.63 9.93
N HIS A 272 19.42 -25.81 9.47
CA HIS A 272 18.96 -25.86 8.07
C HIS A 272 19.84 -25.02 7.15
N ILE A 273 19.94 -25.44 5.87
CA ILE A 273 20.75 -24.72 4.87
C ILE A 273 19.91 -23.59 4.24
N GLU A 274 18.71 -23.90 3.77
CA GLU A 274 17.87 -22.97 3.02
C GLU A 274 17.04 -22.05 3.94
N PRO A 275 16.90 -20.77 3.59
CA PRO A 275 16.02 -19.88 4.31
C PRO A 275 14.55 -20.30 4.13
N THR A 276 13.79 -20.26 5.21
CA THR A 276 12.34 -20.52 5.19
C THR A 276 11.54 -19.26 4.97
N ARG A 277 12.16 -18.10 5.20
CA ARG A 277 11.53 -16.79 5.02
C ARG A 277 12.57 -15.71 4.73
N ILE A 278 12.22 -14.79 3.86
CA ILE A 278 13.06 -13.64 3.52
C ILE A 278 12.27 -12.38 3.84
N TYR A 279 12.85 -11.55 4.70
CA TYR A 279 12.37 -10.21 4.97
C TYR A 279 13.06 -9.23 4.04
N THR A 280 12.38 -8.18 3.67
CA THR A 280 12.91 -7.13 2.81
C THR A 280 12.55 -5.78 3.38
N GLY A 281 13.36 -4.78 3.12
CA GLY A 281 13.09 -3.45 3.60
C GLY A 281 14.29 -2.52 3.50
N ARG A 282 14.16 -1.41 4.18
CA ARG A 282 15.26 -0.51 4.51
C ARG A 282 15.38 -0.51 6.03
N PHE A 283 16.40 -1.14 6.54
CA PHE A 283 16.61 -1.33 7.98
C PHE A 283 17.40 -0.16 8.57
N ALA A 284 17.16 0.15 9.84
CA ALA A 284 17.98 1.09 10.58
C ALA A 284 19.36 0.49 10.86
N ASP A 285 20.41 1.32 10.91
CA ASP A 285 21.80 0.88 11.03
C ASP A 285 22.10 0.15 12.36
N ASP A 286 21.33 0.43 13.39
CA ASP A 286 21.43 -0.18 14.73
C ASP A 286 20.59 -1.45 14.91
N LEU A 287 19.77 -1.79 13.92
CA LEU A 287 18.89 -2.96 13.98
C LEU A 287 19.68 -4.24 13.69
N LYS A 288 19.53 -5.25 14.55
CA LYS A 288 20.15 -6.57 14.36
C LYS A 288 19.32 -7.46 13.46
N ALA A 289 19.97 -8.37 12.73
CA ALA A 289 19.29 -9.31 11.84
C ALA A 289 18.23 -10.15 12.57
N GLY A 290 18.52 -10.62 13.78
CA GLY A 290 17.59 -11.39 14.61
C GLY A 290 16.38 -10.61 15.14
N GLU A 291 16.43 -9.28 15.11
CA GLU A 291 15.31 -8.43 15.54
C GLU A 291 14.27 -8.20 14.43
N VAL A 292 14.66 -8.26 13.15
CA VAL A 292 13.75 -8.04 12.01
C VAL A 292 12.60 -9.05 11.97
N PRO A 293 12.82 -10.38 12.07
CA PRO A 293 11.74 -11.35 12.17
C PRO A 293 10.85 -11.15 13.40
N TRP A 294 11.44 -10.77 14.53
CA TRP A 294 10.71 -10.51 15.76
C TRP A 294 9.79 -9.30 15.63
N LEU A 295 10.27 -8.17 15.10
CA LEU A 295 9.46 -6.98 14.83
C LEU A 295 8.31 -7.30 13.87
N HIS A 296 8.59 -7.99 12.77
CA HIS A 296 7.55 -8.35 11.81
C HIS A 296 6.49 -9.29 12.41
N ARG A 297 6.88 -10.23 13.28
CA ARG A 297 5.94 -11.14 13.97
C ARG A 297 4.99 -10.37 14.90
N ARG A 298 5.47 -9.29 15.53
CA ARG A 298 4.64 -8.44 16.40
C ARG A 298 3.50 -7.75 15.65
N ARG A 299 3.56 -7.66 14.31
CA ARG A 299 2.46 -7.19 13.48
C ARG A 299 1.17 -7.99 13.74
N TRP A 300 1.27 -9.30 13.94
CA TRP A 300 0.10 -10.12 14.28
C TRP A 300 -0.64 -9.60 15.52
N ALA A 301 0.06 -9.45 16.61
CA ALA A 301 -0.56 -8.99 17.86
C ALA A 301 -0.97 -7.52 17.81
N ASN A 302 -0.17 -6.68 17.17
CA ASN A 302 -0.35 -5.23 17.19
C ASN A 302 -1.31 -4.74 16.10
N ASN A 303 -1.58 -5.51 15.05
CA ASN A 303 -2.43 -5.08 13.96
C ASN A 303 -3.55 -6.07 13.63
N GLU A 304 -3.24 -7.32 13.28
CA GLU A 304 -4.26 -8.28 12.83
C GLU A 304 -5.30 -8.58 13.92
N LEU A 305 -4.87 -8.74 15.18
CA LEU A 305 -5.81 -8.90 16.29
C LEU A 305 -6.66 -7.64 16.51
N ARG A 306 -6.12 -6.45 16.31
CA ARG A 306 -6.85 -5.19 16.43
C ARG A 306 -7.87 -4.98 15.32
N ILE A 307 -7.51 -5.34 14.07
CA ILE A 307 -8.49 -5.36 12.97
C ILE A 307 -9.62 -6.35 13.26
N ARG A 308 -9.30 -7.53 13.81
CA ARG A 308 -10.33 -8.48 14.23
C ARG A 308 -11.24 -7.90 15.31
N ASP A 309 -10.68 -7.20 16.31
CA ASP A 309 -11.47 -6.54 17.35
C ASP A 309 -12.39 -5.45 16.78
N LEU A 310 -11.91 -4.67 15.80
CA LEU A 310 -12.74 -3.71 15.07
C LEU A 310 -13.87 -4.39 14.29
N VAL A 311 -13.59 -5.51 13.65
CA VAL A 311 -14.59 -6.28 12.89
C VAL A 311 -15.67 -6.86 13.81
N GLN A 312 -15.26 -7.49 14.91
CA GLN A 312 -16.16 -8.24 15.80
C GLN A 312 -16.84 -7.34 16.84
N GLY A 313 -16.13 -6.32 17.34
CA GLY A 313 -16.62 -5.49 18.43
C GLY A 313 -17.10 -4.10 18.02
N ALA A 314 -16.60 -3.55 16.92
CA ALA A 314 -16.92 -2.19 16.47
C ALA A 314 -17.60 -2.13 15.09
N ASN A 315 -18.04 -3.25 14.53
CA ASN A 315 -18.77 -3.32 13.25
C ASN A 315 -18.00 -2.74 12.04
N LEU A 316 -16.69 -2.97 11.94
CA LEU A 316 -15.85 -2.43 10.87
C LEU A 316 -16.39 -2.76 9.46
N ASN A 317 -17.06 -3.89 9.29
CA ASN A 317 -17.66 -4.32 8.03
C ASN A 317 -19.00 -3.65 7.69
N ALA A 318 -19.58 -2.87 8.60
CA ALA A 318 -20.85 -2.19 8.34
C ALA A 318 -20.73 -1.11 7.26
N ASN A 319 -21.75 -0.97 6.45
CA ASN A 319 -21.84 0.02 5.37
C ASN A 319 -22.72 1.18 5.80
N TYR A 320 -22.17 2.40 5.83
CA TYR A 320 -22.90 3.59 6.29
C TYR A 320 -23.36 4.51 5.16
N GLY A 321 -22.83 4.37 3.94
CA GLY A 321 -23.22 5.15 2.78
C GLY A 321 -23.43 4.30 1.54
N TYR A 322 -24.36 4.73 0.67
CA TYR A 322 -24.62 4.14 -0.64
C TYR A 322 -24.49 5.17 -1.76
N THR A 323 -24.08 6.38 -1.42
CA THR A 323 -23.80 7.46 -2.38
C THR A 323 -22.59 7.11 -3.23
N TYR A 324 -22.54 7.69 -4.42
CA TYR A 324 -21.41 7.51 -5.33
C TYR A 324 -20.99 8.86 -5.91
N ILE A 325 -19.73 8.94 -6.25
CA ILE A 325 -19.12 10.03 -7.00
C ILE A 325 -18.74 9.56 -8.40
N GLN A 326 -18.64 10.49 -9.34
CA GLN A 326 -18.11 10.24 -10.66
C GLN A 326 -16.61 10.50 -10.64
N VAL A 327 -15.83 9.47 -10.96
CA VAL A 327 -14.36 9.56 -10.97
C VAL A 327 -13.81 9.08 -12.32
N PRO A 328 -12.61 9.51 -12.73
CA PRO A 328 -11.94 8.96 -13.89
C PRO A 328 -11.77 7.45 -13.80
N ASN A 329 -11.99 6.75 -14.90
CA ASN A 329 -11.85 5.29 -14.91
C ASN A 329 -10.37 4.88 -14.87
N ARG A 330 -9.83 4.67 -13.65
CA ARG A 330 -8.43 4.28 -13.42
C ARG A 330 -8.03 3.00 -14.17
N THR A 331 -8.96 2.06 -14.38
CA THR A 331 -8.69 0.86 -15.17
C THR A 331 -8.41 1.20 -16.63
N ARG A 332 -9.17 2.12 -17.21
CA ARG A 332 -8.93 2.62 -18.58
C ARG A 332 -7.62 3.40 -18.65
N GLN A 333 -7.34 4.25 -17.68
CA GLN A 333 -6.08 4.98 -17.62
C GLN A 333 -4.88 4.03 -17.55
N ARG A 334 -4.89 3.02 -16.66
CA ARG A 334 -3.83 1.99 -16.59
C ARG A 334 -3.70 1.20 -17.90
N GLN A 335 -4.82 0.83 -18.54
CA GLN A 335 -4.79 0.18 -19.85
C GLN A 335 -4.12 1.05 -20.90
N TRP A 336 -4.42 2.34 -20.91
CA TRP A 336 -3.81 3.32 -21.81
C TRP A 336 -2.31 3.46 -21.55
N GLU A 337 -1.87 3.59 -20.28
CA GLU A 337 -0.46 3.68 -19.89
C GLU A 337 0.33 2.43 -20.36
N VAL A 338 -0.22 1.25 -20.12
CA VAL A 338 0.39 -0.01 -20.58
C VAL A 338 0.47 -0.06 -22.12
N ALA A 339 -0.58 0.39 -22.81
CA ALA A 339 -0.59 0.46 -24.27
C ALA A 339 0.45 1.48 -24.76
N GLN A 340 0.53 2.64 -24.13
CA GLN A 340 1.53 3.69 -24.43
C GLN A 340 2.96 3.18 -24.23
N ALA A 341 3.24 2.49 -23.14
CA ALA A 341 4.55 1.88 -22.89
C ALA A 341 4.92 0.86 -24.00
N ARG A 342 3.96 0.05 -24.45
CA ARG A 342 4.15 -0.90 -25.56
C ARG A 342 4.42 -0.19 -26.89
N VAL A 343 3.78 0.94 -27.15
CA VAL A 343 4.06 1.82 -28.30
C VAL A 343 5.50 2.31 -28.23
N ALA A 344 5.90 2.92 -27.12
CA ALA A 344 7.25 3.47 -26.94
C ALA A 344 8.37 2.43 -27.11
N VAL A 345 8.17 1.21 -26.60
CA VAL A 345 9.11 0.10 -26.82
C VAL A 345 9.23 -0.24 -28.30
N THR A 346 8.09 -0.30 -29.04
CA THR A 346 8.09 -0.63 -30.46
C THR A 346 8.75 0.46 -31.30
N GLU A 347 8.52 1.74 -30.97
CA GLU A 347 9.16 2.88 -31.63
C GLU A 347 10.68 2.83 -31.42
N ARG A 348 11.15 2.54 -30.23
CA ARG A 348 12.59 2.40 -29.94
C ARG A 348 13.21 1.27 -30.77
N GLN A 349 12.53 0.12 -30.85
CA GLN A 349 12.99 -1.00 -31.68
C GLN A 349 13.03 -0.62 -33.17
N LEU A 350 12.00 0.04 -33.68
CA LEU A 350 11.92 0.52 -35.06
C LEU A 350 13.08 1.47 -35.38
N ASN A 351 13.31 2.47 -34.52
CA ASN A 351 14.39 3.45 -34.68
C ASN A 351 15.78 2.77 -34.73
N ASN A 352 16.00 1.75 -33.89
CA ASN A 352 17.25 0.99 -33.91
C ASN A 352 17.45 0.25 -35.23
N HIS A 353 16.42 -0.43 -35.75
CA HIS A 353 16.50 -1.13 -37.03
C HIS A 353 16.63 -0.17 -38.22
N GLU A 354 15.96 0.97 -38.21
CA GLU A 354 16.14 2.00 -39.24
C GLU A 354 17.55 2.60 -39.24
N ALA A 355 18.12 2.82 -38.06
CA ALA A 355 19.50 3.26 -37.95
C ALA A 355 20.48 2.21 -38.49
N ALA A 356 20.24 0.91 -38.21
CA ALA A 356 21.02 -0.19 -38.77
C ALA A 356 20.92 -0.24 -40.30
N VAL A 357 19.72 -0.04 -40.86
CA VAL A 357 19.51 0.03 -42.33
C VAL A 357 20.33 1.17 -42.94
N ARG A 358 20.31 2.38 -42.34
CA ARG A 358 21.10 3.53 -42.80
C ARG A 358 22.60 3.22 -42.79
N ASN A 359 23.10 2.69 -41.68
CA ASN A 359 24.51 2.33 -41.51
C ASN A 359 24.96 1.25 -42.53
N LEU A 360 24.15 0.19 -42.72
CA LEU A 360 24.47 -0.87 -43.68
C LEU A 360 24.46 -0.37 -45.13
N ARG A 361 23.56 0.54 -45.50
CA ARG A 361 23.56 1.19 -46.82
C ARG A 361 24.86 1.97 -47.06
N GLN A 362 25.27 2.77 -46.09
CA GLN A 362 26.52 3.53 -46.18
C GLN A 362 27.73 2.58 -46.33
N ARG A 363 27.83 1.57 -45.48
CA ARG A 363 28.91 0.57 -45.54
C ARG A 363 28.94 -0.19 -46.87
N LEU A 364 27.80 -0.46 -47.49
CA LEU A 364 27.71 -1.08 -48.78
C LEU A 364 28.22 -0.16 -49.90
N ALA A 365 27.84 1.12 -49.87
CA ALA A 365 28.32 2.14 -50.79
C ALA A 365 29.84 2.29 -50.66
N ASP A 366 30.37 2.50 -49.45
CA ASP A 366 31.81 2.62 -49.19
C ASP A 366 32.59 1.39 -49.69
N LEU A 367 32.03 0.18 -49.50
CA LEU A 367 32.64 -1.05 -50.00
C LEU A 367 32.65 -1.10 -51.54
N GLN A 368 31.60 -0.65 -52.20
CA GLN A 368 31.53 -0.59 -53.66
C GLN A 368 32.55 0.41 -54.26
N ASP A 369 32.61 1.61 -53.68
CA ASP A 369 33.57 2.65 -54.09
C ASP A 369 35.01 2.23 -53.90
N THR A 370 35.34 1.66 -52.71
CA THR A 370 36.67 1.17 -52.39
C THR A 370 37.08 0.06 -53.32
N TYR A 371 36.18 -0.90 -53.59
CA TYR A 371 36.45 -2.00 -54.54
C TYR A 371 36.63 -1.50 -55.98
N ALA A 372 35.80 -0.59 -56.43
CA ALA A 372 35.91 -0.01 -57.76
C ALA A 372 37.28 0.71 -57.97
N ALA A 373 37.75 1.46 -56.97
CA ALA A 373 39.05 2.08 -57.01
C ALA A 373 40.22 1.05 -57.03
N GLN A 374 40.16 0.03 -56.14
CA GLN A 374 41.14 -1.03 -56.07
C GLN A 374 41.17 -1.86 -57.39
N ARG A 375 40.02 -2.21 -57.94
CA ARG A 375 39.89 -2.94 -59.20
C ARG A 375 40.51 -2.16 -60.37
N ARG A 376 40.18 -0.89 -60.51
CA ARG A 376 40.78 -0.01 -61.56
C ARG A 376 42.29 0.02 -61.45
N ASN A 377 42.86 0.10 -60.23
CA ASN A 377 44.30 0.10 -60.03
C ASN A 377 44.92 -1.26 -60.41
N LEU A 378 44.32 -2.38 -60.00
CA LEU A 378 44.82 -3.73 -60.32
C LEU A 378 44.69 -4.03 -61.83
N GLU A 379 43.65 -3.59 -62.50
CA GLU A 379 43.46 -3.71 -63.93
C GLU A 379 44.51 -2.93 -64.71
N ARG A 380 44.80 -1.69 -64.28
CA ARG A 380 45.90 -0.90 -64.88
C ARG A 380 47.25 -1.59 -64.72
N GLN A 381 47.57 -2.10 -63.52
CA GLN A 381 48.80 -2.83 -63.26
C GLN A 381 48.91 -4.12 -64.08
N LEU A 382 47.80 -4.83 -64.22
CA LEU A 382 47.70 -6.04 -65.05
C LEU A 382 47.95 -5.74 -66.52
N ALA A 383 47.32 -4.68 -67.04
CA ALA A 383 47.51 -4.20 -68.40
C ALA A 383 48.98 -3.83 -68.67
N GLN A 384 49.62 -3.09 -67.75
CA GLN A 384 51.05 -2.74 -67.85
C GLN A 384 51.93 -4.02 -67.88
N GLN A 385 51.67 -4.99 -67.03
CA GLN A 385 52.42 -6.24 -66.98
C GLN A 385 52.20 -7.10 -68.24
N ARG A 386 50.99 -7.08 -68.81
CA ARG A 386 50.69 -7.75 -70.05
C ARG A 386 51.43 -7.12 -71.25
N LEU A 387 51.46 -5.81 -71.32
CA LEU A 387 52.26 -5.07 -72.35
C LEU A 387 53.72 -5.33 -72.20
N ALA A 388 54.26 -5.30 -71.00
CA ALA A 388 55.68 -5.66 -70.75
C ALA A 388 56.03 -7.13 -71.15
N PHE A 389 55.10 -8.04 -70.88
CA PHE A 389 55.23 -9.44 -71.27
C PHE A 389 55.25 -9.57 -72.81
N GLN A 390 54.29 -8.96 -73.52
CA GLN A 390 54.21 -8.97 -74.97
C GLN A 390 55.48 -8.35 -75.65
N ARG A 391 55.97 -7.22 -75.12
CA ARG A 391 57.19 -6.58 -75.60
C ARG A 391 58.41 -7.47 -75.47
N ARG A 392 58.58 -8.17 -74.34
CA ARG A 392 59.68 -9.15 -74.12
C ARG A 392 59.56 -10.33 -75.05
N GLN A 393 58.35 -10.80 -75.30
CA GLN A 393 58.12 -11.91 -76.24
C GLN A 393 58.49 -11.54 -77.67
N ARG A 394 58.15 -10.32 -78.11
CA ARG A 394 58.53 -9.80 -79.48
C ARG A 394 60.02 -9.60 -79.60
N LEU A 395 60.72 -9.33 -78.52
CA LEU A 395 62.18 -9.15 -78.53
C LEU A 395 62.99 -10.43 -78.32
N GLY A 396 62.34 -11.60 -78.29
CA GLY A 396 62.98 -12.88 -78.06
C GLY A 396 63.60 -13.05 -76.66
N GLN A 397 63.30 -12.23 -75.71
CA GLN A 397 63.85 -12.27 -74.34
C GLN A 397 63.13 -13.29 -73.45
N ALA A 398 63.85 -13.77 -72.37
CA ALA A 398 63.27 -14.70 -71.40
C ALA A 398 61.98 -14.17 -70.77
N THR A 399 60.87 -14.86 -70.94
CA THR A 399 59.48 -14.39 -70.57
C THR A 399 58.95 -15.03 -69.31
N THR A 400 59.63 -16.06 -68.75
CA THR A 400 59.09 -16.82 -67.59
C THR A 400 58.77 -15.97 -66.38
N ARG A 401 59.59 -15.04 -65.94
CA ARG A 401 59.35 -14.15 -64.80
C ARG A 401 58.21 -13.17 -65.10
N ALA A 402 58.08 -12.67 -66.33
CA ALA A 402 57.06 -11.79 -66.76
C ALA A 402 55.66 -12.48 -66.78
N ARG A 403 55.60 -13.73 -67.26
CA ARG A 403 54.45 -14.59 -67.23
C ARG A 403 53.98 -14.86 -65.78
N GLN A 404 54.94 -15.18 -64.89
CA GLN A 404 54.62 -15.37 -63.49
C GLN A 404 54.04 -14.10 -62.84
N ARG A 405 54.51 -12.89 -63.14
CA ARG A 405 54.00 -11.63 -62.67
C ARG A 405 52.54 -11.38 -63.14
N VAL A 406 52.24 -11.61 -64.42
CA VAL A 406 50.90 -11.53 -64.98
C VAL A 406 49.97 -12.48 -64.30
N ALA A 407 50.39 -13.78 -64.17
CA ALA A 407 49.59 -14.80 -63.47
C ALA A 407 49.31 -14.47 -61.98
N ARG A 408 50.32 -13.87 -61.28
CA ARG A 408 50.15 -13.41 -59.91
C ARG A 408 49.10 -12.29 -59.84
N ARG A 409 49.22 -11.24 -60.69
CA ARG A 409 48.25 -10.13 -60.69
C ARG A 409 46.84 -10.59 -61.09
N GLN A 410 46.72 -11.56 -61.98
CA GLN A 410 45.44 -12.14 -62.34
C GLN A 410 44.80 -12.85 -61.12
N ARG A 411 45.59 -13.64 -60.37
CA ARG A 411 45.12 -14.27 -59.15
C ARG A 411 44.74 -13.25 -58.08
N ASP A 412 45.54 -12.19 -57.87
CA ASP A 412 45.24 -11.12 -56.95
C ASP A 412 43.89 -10.49 -57.26
N LEU A 413 43.61 -10.17 -58.54
CA LEU A 413 42.35 -9.60 -59.00
C LEU A 413 41.17 -10.56 -58.71
N THR A 414 41.33 -11.86 -59.05
CA THR A 414 40.28 -12.88 -58.83
C THR A 414 39.98 -13.03 -57.32
N THR A 415 41.04 -13.12 -56.49
CA THR A 415 40.88 -13.22 -55.02
C THR A 415 40.16 -12.02 -54.46
N ARG A 416 40.54 -10.82 -54.87
CA ARG A 416 39.89 -9.57 -54.44
C ARG A 416 38.43 -9.48 -54.84
N THR A 417 38.11 -9.90 -56.08
CA THR A 417 36.75 -9.97 -56.56
C THR A 417 35.88 -10.93 -55.74
N GLN A 418 36.41 -12.11 -55.45
CA GLN A 418 35.72 -13.10 -54.60
C GLN A 418 35.49 -12.58 -53.16
N GLN A 419 36.50 -11.93 -52.57
CA GLN A 419 36.39 -11.34 -51.24
C GLN A 419 35.34 -10.23 -51.21
N PHE A 420 35.32 -9.36 -52.21
CA PHE A 420 34.30 -8.32 -52.38
C PHE A 420 32.89 -8.92 -52.49
N GLN A 421 32.69 -9.91 -53.38
CA GLN A 421 31.39 -10.56 -53.58
C GLN A 421 30.87 -11.20 -52.26
N ARG A 422 31.73 -11.89 -51.51
CA ARG A 422 31.38 -12.50 -50.23
C ARG A 422 30.95 -11.42 -49.21
N ARG A 423 31.71 -10.32 -49.14
CA ARG A 423 31.43 -9.22 -48.21
C ARG A 423 30.15 -8.47 -48.60
N GLN A 424 29.97 -8.20 -49.88
CA GLN A 424 28.77 -7.58 -50.44
C GLN A 424 27.52 -8.43 -50.12
N HIS A 425 27.61 -9.74 -50.38
CA HIS A 425 26.50 -10.67 -50.10
C HIS A 425 26.10 -10.62 -48.61
N ARG A 426 27.03 -10.72 -47.70
CA ARG A 426 26.74 -10.63 -46.26
C ARG A 426 26.06 -9.30 -45.87
N LEU A 427 26.54 -8.19 -46.36
CA LEU A 427 25.92 -6.86 -46.08
C LEU A 427 24.53 -6.77 -46.67
N THR A 428 24.31 -7.35 -47.85
CA THR A 428 22.98 -7.36 -48.49
C THR A 428 22.00 -8.24 -47.74
N GLU A 429 22.41 -9.39 -47.23
CA GLU A 429 21.58 -10.25 -46.38
C GLU A 429 21.20 -9.56 -45.08
N GLN A 430 22.18 -8.92 -44.40
CA GLN A 430 21.92 -8.15 -43.19
C GLN A 430 20.94 -6.99 -43.47
N LEU A 431 21.13 -6.27 -44.58
CA LEU A 431 20.26 -5.19 -45.00
C LEU A 431 18.83 -5.69 -45.28
N HIS A 432 18.70 -6.83 -45.93
CA HIS A 432 17.38 -7.45 -46.16
C HIS A 432 16.70 -7.82 -44.86
N HIS A 433 17.41 -8.47 -43.96
CA HIS A 433 16.89 -8.83 -42.63
C HIS A 433 16.36 -7.58 -41.87
N HIS A 434 17.18 -6.53 -41.74
CA HIS A 434 16.75 -5.33 -41.04
C HIS A 434 15.57 -4.62 -41.73
N ARG A 435 15.50 -4.61 -43.06
CA ARG A 435 14.34 -4.06 -43.82
C ARG A 435 13.06 -4.84 -43.51
N THR A 436 13.13 -6.15 -43.49
CA THR A 436 11.98 -7.00 -43.11
C THR A 436 11.51 -6.69 -41.70
N GLN A 437 12.46 -6.55 -40.73
CA GLN A 437 12.13 -6.17 -39.36
C GLN A 437 11.47 -4.78 -39.28
N VAL A 438 11.98 -3.79 -40.02
CA VAL A 438 11.38 -2.44 -40.12
C VAL A 438 9.92 -2.52 -40.61
N HIS A 439 9.66 -3.32 -41.63
CA HIS A 439 8.30 -3.49 -42.15
C HIS A 439 7.36 -4.09 -41.08
N CYS A 440 7.72 -5.22 -40.50
CA CYS A 440 6.94 -5.87 -39.44
C CYS A 440 6.73 -4.97 -38.21
N LEU A 441 7.76 -4.20 -37.82
CA LEU A 441 7.66 -3.29 -36.67
C LEU A 441 6.74 -2.09 -36.96
N ARG A 442 6.73 -1.57 -38.18
CA ARG A 442 5.81 -0.51 -38.59
C ARG A 442 4.35 -0.95 -38.54
N GLU A 443 4.06 -2.14 -39.05
CA GLU A 443 2.69 -2.70 -38.98
C GLU A 443 2.29 -2.93 -37.49
N ARG A 444 3.17 -3.50 -36.68
CA ARG A 444 2.93 -3.69 -35.26
C ARG A 444 2.74 -2.38 -34.52
N LEU A 445 3.52 -1.35 -34.86
CA LEU A 445 3.38 -0.02 -34.28
C LEU A 445 2.02 0.58 -34.62
N ALA A 446 1.59 0.53 -35.88
CA ALA A 446 0.29 1.02 -36.27
C ALA A 446 -0.87 0.31 -35.55
N GLN A 447 -0.79 -1.02 -35.39
CA GLN A 447 -1.77 -1.78 -34.61
C GLN A 447 -1.78 -1.38 -33.12
N ARG A 448 -0.60 -1.18 -32.49
CA ARG A 448 -0.48 -0.77 -31.09
C ARG A 448 -0.98 0.66 -30.86
N VAL A 449 -0.69 1.57 -31.77
CA VAL A 449 -1.21 2.95 -31.73
C VAL A 449 -2.73 2.94 -31.84
N ALA A 450 -3.28 2.22 -32.81
CA ALA A 450 -4.74 2.09 -32.95
C ALA A 450 -5.38 1.47 -31.69
N ALA A 451 -4.76 0.45 -31.10
CA ALA A 451 -5.25 -0.17 -29.88
C ALA A 451 -5.18 0.77 -28.67
N ARG A 452 -4.14 1.62 -28.56
CA ARG A 452 -4.05 2.66 -27.53
C ARG A 452 -5.13 3.73 -27.71
N ASP A 453 -5.28 4.24 -28.93
CA ASP A 453 -6.21 5.33 -29.26
C ASP A 453 -7.68 4.91 -29.15
N ALA A 454 -7.96 3.61 -29.22
CA ALA A 454 -9.29 3.04 -28.94
C ALA A 454 -9.65 3.00 -27.45
N ILE A 455 -8.70 3.30 -26.54
CA ILE A 455 -8.96 3.34 -25.09
C ILE A 455 -9.46 4.74 -24.73
N ASP A 456 -10.74 4.82 -24.41
CA ASP A 456 -11.34 6.06 -23.90
C ASP A 456 -10.92 6.30 -22.46
N THR A 457 -10.05 7.29 -22.25
CA THR A 457 -9.54 7.71 -20.92
C THR A 457 -10.44 8.74 -20.24
N GLU A 458 -11.40 9.34 -20.97
CA GLU A 458 -12.32 10.34 -20.42
C GLU A 458 -13.57 9.71 -19.81
N THR A 459 -13.75 8.41 -20.01
CA THR A 459 -14.86 7.67 -19.40
C THR A 459 -14.85 7.83 -17.89
N LEU A 460 -15.91 8.40 -17.36
CA LEU A 460 -16.17 8.42 -15.93
C LEU A 460 -16.81 7.12 -15.48
N CYS A 461 -16.52 6.73 -14.27
CA CYS A 461 -17.12 5.57 -13.62
C CYS A 461 -17.65 5.93 -12.22
N ARG A 462 -18.58 5.12 -11.75
CA ARG A 462 -19.13 5.29 -10.40
C ARG A 462 -18.20 4.66 -9.39
N GLU A 463 -17.82 5.45 -8.40
CA GLU A 463 -17.11 5.00 -7.21
C GLU A 463 -17.91 5.35 -5.98
N ARG A 464 -17.77 4.55 -4.93
CA ARG A 464 -18.43 4.84 -3.67
C ARG A 464 -17.85 6.11 -3.06
N ASP A 465 -18.72 6.98 -2.58
CA ASP A 465 -18.32 8.06 -1.69
C ASP A 465 -17.92 7.47 -0.34
N LEU A 466 -16.69 7.66 0.06
CA LEU A 466 -16.08 7.04 1.25
C LEU A 466 -16.17 7.92 2.49
N GLU A 467 -16.59 9.18 2.37
CA GLU A 467 -16.54 10.16 3.46
C GLU A 467 -17.35 9.70 4.68
N LYS A 468 -18.58 9.23 4.45
CA LYS A 468 -19.44 8.73 5.52
C LYS A 468 -18.87 7.48 6.23
N ASP A 469 -18.29 6.56 5.46
CA ASP A 469 -17.61 5.41 6.02
C ASP A 469 -16.33 5.80 6.77
N GLN A 470 -15.65 6.87 6.34
CA GLN A 470 -14.46 7.38 7.01
C GLN A 470 -14.80 8.02 8.37
N ILE A 471 -15.86 8.80 8.45
CA ILE A 471 -16.35 9.33 9.73
C ILE A 471 -16.64 8.18 10.70
N MET A 472 -17.33 7.14 10.24
CA MET A 472 -17.66 6.00 11.10
C MET A 472 -16.43 5.17 11.46
N LEU A 473 -15.44 5.06 10.58
CA LEU A 473 -14.15 4.41 10.90
C LEU A 473 -13.44 5.15 12.04
N ASN A 474 -13.42 6.47 12.01
CA ASN A 474 -12.86 7.27 13.10
C ASN A 474 -13.57 6.98 14.44
N TRP A 475 -14.92 6.87 14.44
CA TRP A 475 -15.69 6.49 15.64
C TRP A 475 -15.40 5.06 16.10
N GLN A 476 -15.23 4.12 15.20
CA GLN A 476 -14.89 2.74 15.54
C GLN A 476 -13.50 2.64 16.17
N ILE A 477 -12.55 3.42 15.67
CA ILE A 477 -11.20 3.53 16.25
C ILE A 477 -11.28 4.19 17.64
N LEU A 478 -12.03 5.27 17.78
CA LEU A 478 -12.27 5.92 19.07
C LEU A 478 -12.85 4.93 20.08
N LEU A 479 -13.88 4.18 19.69
CA LEU A 479 -14.52 3.20 20.58
C LEU A 479 -13.54 2.15 21.07
N LEU A 480 -12.69 1.62 20.18
CA LEU A 480 -11.70 0.61 20.57
C LEU A 480 -10.60 1.19 21.46
N ASN A 481 -10.14 2.40 21.19
CA ASN A 481 -9.18 3.09 22.06
C ASN A 481 -9.75 3.43 23.43
N LEU A 482 -11.01 3.85 23.49
CA LEU A 482 -11.73 4.06 24.75
C LEU A 482 -11.90 2.75 25.53
N HIS A 483 -12.25 1.66 24.86
CA HIS A 483 -12.32 0.36 25.50
C HIS A 483 -10.97 -0.04 26.11
N ASP A 484 -9.89 0.10 25.36
CA ASP A 484 -8.54 -0.22 25.85
C ASP A 484 -8.19 0.60 27.09
N TRP A 485 -8.49 1.90 27.06
CA TRP A 485 -8.24 2.77 28.20
C TRP A 485 -9.07 2.37 29.42
N VAL A 486 -10.38 2.12 29.25
CA VAL A 486 -11.29 1.67 30.31
C VAL A 486 -10.81 0.33 30.89
N ALA A 487 -10.51 -0.63 30.03
CA ALA A 487 -10.07 -1.95 30.45
C ALA A 487 -8.74 -1.89 31.23
N HIS A 488 -7.78 -1.11 30.75
CA HIS A 488 -6.49 -0.96 31.43
C HIS A 488 -6.63 -0.25 32.77
N THR A 489 -7.47 0.76 32.85
CA THR A 489 -7.62 1.61 34.04
C THR A 489 -8.51 0.97 35.11
N TYR A 490 -9.66 0.42 34.72
CA TYR A 490 -10.72 0.03 35.66
C TYR A 490 -10.94 -1.48 35.78
N PHE A 491 -10.70 -2.26 34.71
CA PHE A 491 -11.02 -3.68 34.78
C PHE A 491 -10.06 -4.41 35.76
N ALA A 492 -10.57 -5.49 36.34
CA ALA A 492 -9.75 -6.45 37.07
C ALA A 492 -8.58 -6.93 36.21
N PRO A 493 -7.40 -7.25 36.78
CA PRO A 493 -6.20 -7.62 36.02
C PRO A 493 -6.44 -8.70 34.97
N GLU A 494 -7.24 -9.73 35.27
CA GLU A 494 -7.59 -10.83 34.39
C GLU A 494 -8.50 -10.43 33.20
N TRP A 495 -9.16 -9.27 33.29
CA TRP A 495 -10.06 -8.76 32.26
C TRP A 495 -9.47 -7.64 31.40
N ARG A 496 -8.27 -7.16 31.71
CA ARG A 496 -7.62 -6.07 30.95
C ARG A 496 -7.35 -6.38 29.50
N THR A 497 -7.26 -7.67 29.17
CA THR A 497 -7.01 -8.17 27.81
C THR A 497 -8.25 -8.67 27.11
N LEU A 498 -9.44 -8.44 27.65
CA LEU A 498 -10.69 -8.76 26.95
C LEU A 498 -10.78 -7.98 25.64
N SER A 499 -11.13 -8.67 24.56
CA SER A 499 -11.51 -7.97 23.33
C SER A 499 -12.77 -7.13 23.52
N LEU A 500 -12.95 -6.11 22.69
CA LEU A 500 -14.15 -5.26 22.74
C LEU A 500 -15.44 -6.09 22.64
N GLU A 501 -15.47 -7.11 21.77
CA GLU A 501 -16.62 -8.01 21.65
C GLU A 501 -16.93 -8.72 22.99
N LYS A 502 -15.92 -9.33 23.60
CA LYS A 502 -16.11 -10.03 24.90
C LYS A 502 -16.48 -9.07 26.02
N ALA A 503 -15.84 -7.90 26.08
CA ALA A 503 -16.18 -6.87 27.04
C ALA A 503 -17.63 -6.36 26.84
N THR A 504 -18.06 -6.24 25.58
CA THR A 504 -19.45 -5.86 25.27
C THR A 504 -20.44 -6.90 25.81
N GLN A 505 -20.16 -8.19 25.61
CA GLN A 505 -21.03 -9.27 26.09
C GLN A 505 -21.01 -9.42 27.62
N MET A 506 -19.85 -9.25 28.25
CA MET A 506 -19.66 -9.58 29.66
C MET A 506 -19.84 -8.36 30.59
N VAL A 507 -19.53 -7.17 30.11
CA VAL A 507 -19.49 -5.94 30.94
C VAL A 507 -20.48 -4.89 30.44
N TYR A 508 -20.31 -4.41 29.20
CA TYR A 508 -21.05 -3.22 28.72
C TYR A 508 -22.53 -3.48 28.48
N ARG A 509 -22.92 -4.70 28.15
CA ARG A 509 -24.33 -5.12 27.97
C ARG A 509 -24.84 -5.96 29.14
N LYS A 510 -24.14 -5.97 30.26
CA LYS A 510 -24.62 -6.67 31.45
C LYS A 510 -25.93 -6.02 31.93
N ALA A 511 -26.95 -6.82 32.11
CA ALA A 511 -28.23 -6.37 32.62
C ALA A 511 -28.07 -5.77 34.03
N GLY A 512 -28.86 -4.78 34.36
CA GLY A 512 -28.78 -4.08 35.63
C GLY A 512 -29.85 -3.00 35.76
N GLN A 513 -29.83 -2.30 36.85
CA GLN A 513 -30.71 -1.18 37.15
C GLN A 513 -29.92 0.10 37.32
N VAL A 514 -30.44 1.22 36.82
CA VAL A 514 -29.86 2.55 37.01
C VAL A 514 -30.81 3.34 37.91
N VAL A 515 -30.31 3.77 39.03
CA VAL A 515 -31.07 4.59 39.99
C VAL A 515 -30.46 5.97 40.03
N TRP A 516 -31.31 6.98 39.80
CA TRP A 516 -30.95 8.38 39.79
C TRP A 516 -31.28 9.02 41.13
N HIS A 517 -30.24 9.49 41.86
CA HIS A 517 -30.36 10.28 43.07
C HIS A 517 -29.98 11.75 42.79
N ASP A 518 -30.23 12.63 43.72
CA ASP A 518 -29.87 14.04 43.58
C ASP A 518 -28.35 14.29 43.49
N ASP A 519 -27.57 13.49 44.21
CA ASP A 519 -26.12 13.63 44.35
C ASP A 519 -25.31 12.57 43.58
N ARG A 520 -25.93 11.46 43.15
CA ARG A 520 -25.27 10.33 42.52
C ARG A 520 -26.15 9.55 41.57
N ILE A 521 -25.52 8.79 40.70
CA ILE A 521 -26.13 7.78 39.85
C ILE A 521 -25.57 6.41 40.27
N GLU A 522 -26.47 5.52 40.65
CA GLU A 522 -26.12 4.15 41.03
C GLU A 522 -26.48 3.18 39.92
N VAL A 523 -25.50 2.37 39.50
CA VAL A 523 -25.66 1.28 38.51
C VAL A 523 -25.50 -0.04 39.26
N LEU A 524 -26.59 -0.78 39.44
CA LEU A 524 -26.60 -2.11 40.05
C LEU A 524 -26.67 -3.15 38.94
N LEU A 525 -25.57 -3.85 38.67
CA LEU A 525 -25.52 -4.93 37.70
C LEU A 525 -26.05 -6.23 38.29
N GLU A 526 -26.68 -7.07 37.48
CA GLU A 526 -27.05 -8.43 37.89
C GLU A 526 -25.81 -9.28 38.20
N SER A 527 -25.97 -10.27 39.08
CA SER A 527 -24.91 -11.21 39.42
C SER A 527 -24.46 -12.04 38.21
N TYR A 528 -23.24 -12.55 38.28
CA TYR A 528 -22.68 -13.44 37.26
C TYR A 528 -22.93 -14.90 37.67
N ARG A 529 -23.08 -15.77 36.67
CA ARG A 529 -23.26 -17.19 36.89
C ARG A 529 -22.03 -17.88 37.48
N TYR A 530 -20.82 -17.38 37.12
CA TYR A 530 -19.55 -17.97 37.51
C TYR A 530 -18.85 -17.11 38.55
N LEU A 531 -18.32 -17.76 39.58
CA LEU A 531 -17.69 -17.08 40.73
C LEU A 531 -16.46 -16.24 40.35
N ASP A 532 -15.67 -16.71 39.38
CA ASP A 532 -14.52 -15.98 38.86
C ASP A 532 -14.94 -14.67 38.16
N GLN A 533 -15.99 -14.71 37.36
CA GLN A 533 -16.55 -13.52 36.70
C GLN A 533 -17.18 -12.56 37.72
N GLN A 534 -17.88 -13.09 38.72
CA GLN A 534 -18.44 -12.29 39.81
C GLN A 534 -17.34 -11.51 40.55
N ARG A 535 -16.27 -12.19 40.95
CA ARG A 535 -15.12 -11.59 41.65
C ARG A 535 -14.39 -10.55 40.79
N ALA A 536 -14.21 -10.85 39.50
CA ALA A 536 -13.58 -9.91 38.56
C ALA A 536 -14.44 -8.66 38.40
N MET A 537 -15.78 -8.77 38.35
CA MET A 537 -16.66 -7.60 38.28
C MET A 537 -16.68 -6.82 39.59
N GLU A 538 -16.70 -7.48 40.74
CA GLU A 538 -16.58 -6.81 42.06
C GLU A 538 -15.29 -6.00 42.17
N ALA A 539 -14.17 -6.57 41.75
CA ALA A 539 -12.88 -5.88 41.69
C ALA A 539 -12.90 -4.70 40.71
N THR A 540 -13.54 -4.85 39.55
CA THR A 540 -13.76 -3.79 38.57
C THR A 540 -14.60 -2.64 39.15
N CYS A 541 -15.74 -2.95 39.80
CA CYS A 541 -16.57 -1.97 40.49
C CYS A 541 -15.80 -1.21 41.56
N THR A 542 -15.00 -1.91 42.36
CA THR A 542 -14.15 -1.30 43.40
C THR A 542 -13.19 -0.28 42.81
N ARG A 543 -12.48 -0.65 41.75
CA ARG A 543 -11.53 0.24 41.05
C ARG A 543 -12.22 1.44 40.41
N PHE A 544 -13.36 1.22 39.76
CA PHE A 544 -14.17 2.28 39.14
C PHE A 544 -14.65 3.27 40.19
N ASN A 545 -15.21 2.79 41.29
CA ASN A 545 -15.71 3.64 42.37
C ASN A 545 -14.62 4.41 43.09
N ALA A 546 -13.41 3.87 43.19
CA ALA A 546 -12.25 4.56 43.79
C ALA A 546 -11.82 5.80 42.96
N ALA A 547 -12.10 5.83 41.66
CA ALA A 547 -11.80 6.95 40.79
C ALA A 547 -12.75 8.16 41.01
N ASN A 548 -13.84 8.00 41.73
CA ASN A 548 -14.84 9.06 42.01
C ASN A 548 -15.34 9.80 40.75
N LEU A 549 -15.59 9.05 39.68
CA LEU A 549 -16.06 9.61 38.42
C LEU A 549 -17.41 10.29 38.60
N ARG A 550 -17.60 11.38 37.85
CA ARG A 550 -18.84 12.15 37.86
C ARG A 550 -19.47 12.10 36.47
N TRP A 551 -20.79 12.06 36.47
CA TRP A 551 -21.58 12.25 35.27
C TRP A 551 -21.49 13.71 34.78
N ARG A 552 -21.94 14.00 33.58
CA ARG A 552 -21.90 15.34 32.96
C ARG A 552 -22.55 16.42 33.78
N ASP A 553 -23.57 16.06 34.55
CA ASP A 553 -24.29 17.00 35.47
C ASP A 553 -23.65 17.14 36.86
N GLY A 554 -22.48 16.54 37.06
CA GLY A 554 -21.71 16.61 38.29
C GLY A 554 -22.05 15.52 39.33
N ARG A 555 -23.08 14.69 39.12
CA ARG A 555 -23.44 13.60 40.02
C ARG A 555 -22.38 12.50 40.01
N LEU A 556 -22.15 11.90 41.16
CA LEU A 556 -21.15 10.87 41.36
C LEU A 556 -21.63 9.53 40.74
N LEU A 557 -20.78 8.86 39.96
CA LEU A 557 -21.10 7.55 39.44
C LEU A 557 -20.68 6.45 40.44
N ARG A 558 -21.58 5.52 40.71
CA ARG A 558 -21.34 4.32 41.54
C ARG A 558 -21.84 3.09 40.82
N ILE A 559 -20.97 2.09 40.72
CA ILE A 559 -21.29 0.82 40.08
C ILE A 559 -21.12 -0.29 41.12
N SER A 560 -22.07 -1.18 41.19
CA SER A 560 -22.04 -2.39 42.01
C SER A 560 -22.61 -3.58 41.25
N VAL A 561 -22.33 -4.76 41.72
CA VAL A 561 -22.89 -6.01 41.20
C VAL A 561 -23.65 -6.71 42.30
N ALA A 562 -24.82 -7.23 41.98
CA ALA A 562 -25.64 -7.98 42.92
C ALA A 562 -24.87 -9.20 43.46
N PRO A 563 -25.05 -9.59 44.72
CA PRO A 563 -24.38 -10.76 45.28
C PRO A 563 -24.77 -12.01 44.51
N LEU A 564 -23.85 -12.97 44.50
CA LEU A 564 -24.11 -14.30 43.91
C LEU A 564 -25.19 -15.00 44.76
N CYS A 565 -26.30 -15.38 44.13
CA CYS A 565 -27.38 -16.10 44.80
C CYS A 565 -27.08 -17.59 44.94
#